data_2716947084bed6f578e41a36cd1a77ce
#
_entry.id   2716947084bed6f578e41a36cd1a77ce
#
_cell.length_a   1.000
_cell.length_b   1.000
_cell.length_c   1.000
_cell.angle_alpha   90.00
_cell.angle_beta   90.00
_cell.angle_gamma   90.00
#
_symmetry.space_group_name_H-M   'P 1'
#
loop_
_entity.id
_entity.type
_entity.pdbx_description
1 polymer ?
#
loop_
_entity_poly.entity_id
_entity_poly.type
_entity_poly.pdbx_seq_one_letter_code
_entity_poly.pdbx_strand_id
1 'polypeptide(L)'
;MARPRTHDDALRLKLLDRAGELISADGPKALSLRKLAADVGTSTTAVYSLFGSKPDLVNALYVEGFRRFGERLRAVARTGDAVADLVSLGLAYRASAQADPHLYAIMFTRSVPGFEPNAEADRLARATLEPLEETIRAGIASGQLADVAPEVITVSSWGLVHGLVSLELSGNLPPEFSVGGAYEKALRANATGWLATP
;
A
#
# COMPACT_ATOMS: atom_id res chain seq x y z
N MET A 1 -8.86 -27.57 25.17
CA MET A 1 -9.05 -27.67 23.71
C MET A 1 -8.46 -26.40 23.10
N ALA A 2 -7.46 -26.50 22.23
CA ALA A 2 -6.90 -25.33 21.53
C ALA A 2 -7.95 -24.79 20.55
N ARG A 3 -8.18 -23.47 20.58
CA ARG A 3 -9.08 -22.77 19.67
C ARG A 3 -8.57 -22.93 18.23
N PRO A 4 -9.43 -23.19 17.21
CA PRO A 4 -8.97 -23.38 15.84
C PRO A 4 -8.21 -22.14 15.34
N ARG A 5 -7.02 -22.31 14.78
CA ARG A 5 -6.16 -21.22 14.23
C ARG A 5 -6.91 -20.28 13.27
N THR A 6 -7.81 -20.81 12.44
CA THR A 6 -8.64 -20.04 11.50
C THR A 6 -9.56 -19.01 12.16
N HIS A 7 -10.01 -19.28 13.40
CA HIS A 7 -10.86 -18.33 14.13
C HIS A 7 -10.03 -17.15 14.69
N ASP A 8 -8.81 -17.42 15.11
CA ASP A 8 -7.88 -16.41 15.62
C ASP A 8 -7.38 -15.51 14.48
N ASP A 9 -7.14 -16.04 13.28
CA ASP A 9 -6.76 -15.27 12.10
C ASP A 9 -7.89 -14.33 11.64
N ALA A 10 -9.13 -14.80 11.59
CA ALA A 10 -10.27 -13.97 11.24
C ALA A 10 -10.51 -12.85 12.26
N LEU A 11 -10.34 -13.13 13.55
CA LEU A 11 -10.42 -12.13 14.61
C LEU A 11 -9.27 -11.11 14.50
N ARG A 12 -8.06 -11.60 14.21
CA ARG A 12 -6.89 -10.74 14.01
C ARG A 12 -7.12 -9.73 12.89
N LEU A 13 -7.61 -10.16 11.73
CA LEU A 13 -7.91 -9.28 10.60
C LEU A 13 -8.98 -8.23 10.95
N LYS A 14 -10.09 -8.63 11.60
CA LYS A 14 -11.12 -7.69 12.05
C LYS A 14 -10.58 -6.63 13.01
N LEU A 15 -9.68 -7.02 13.92
CA LEU A 15 -9.05 -6.10 14.85
C LEU A 15 -8.11 -5.12 14.11
N LEU A 16 -7.36 -5.59 13.11
CA LEU A 16 -6.49 -4.73 12.30
C LEU A 16 -7.31 -3.73 11.48
N ASP A 17 -8.37 -4.17 10.79
CA ASP A 17 -9.23 -3.28 10.00
C ASP A 17 -9.83 -2.19 10.90
N ARG A 18 -10.40 -2.58 12.04
CA ARG A 18 -10.98 -1.61 12.98
C ARG A 18 -9.96 -0.65 13.60
N ALA A 19 -8.76 -1.15 13.93
CA ALA A 19 -7.68 -0.31 14.45
C ALA A 19 -7.19 0.72 13.41
N GLY A 20 -7.08 0.31 12.14
CA GLY A 20 -6.76 1.19 11.03
C GLY A 20 -7.79 2.31 10.86
N GLU A 21 -9.07 1.97 10.86
CA GLU A 21 -10.17 2.95 10.82
C GLU A 21 -10.09 3.96 11.96
N LEU A 22 -9.89 3.51 13.21
CA LEU A 22 -9.77 4.39 14.37
C LEU A 22 -8.60 5.36 14.26
N ILE A 23 -7.45 4.91 13.78
CA ILE A 23 -6.28 5.77 13.58
C ILE A 23 -6.54 6.80 12.48
N SER A 24 -7.17 6.38 11.39
CA SER A 24 -7.46 7.25 10.25
C SER A 24 -8.49 8.32 10.58
N ALA A 25 -9.54 7.97 11.32
CA ALA A 25 -10.62 8.90 11.66
C ALA A 25 -10.26 9.87 12.78
N ASP A 26 -9.68 9.36 13.87
CA ASP A 26 -9.53 10.08 15.13
C ASP A 26 -8.04 10.27 15.53
N GLY A 27 -7.12 9.83 14.69
CA GLY A 27 -5.68 9.85 14.94
C GLY A 27 -5.20 8.75 15.90
N PRO A 28 -3.86 8.59 16.04
CA PRO A 28 -3.26 7.47 16.79
C PRO A 28 -3.54 7.50 18.31
N LYS A 29 -3.91 8.66 18.84
CA LYS A 29 -4.29 8.79 20.26
C LYS A 29 -5.62 8.10 20.56
N ALA A 30 -6.52 8.02 19.59
CA ALA A 30 -7.82 7.36 19.71
C ALA A 30 -7.73 5.83 19.78
N LEU A 31 -6.60 5.23 19.36
CA LEU A 31 -6.39 3.79 19.43
C LEU A 31 -6.23 3.34 20.89
N SER A 32 -7.30 2.79 21.43
CA SER A 32 -7.36 2.14 22.74
C SER A 32 -7.68 0.67 22.57
N LEU A 33 -6.84 -0.23 23.11
CA LEU A 33 -7.06 -1.67 23.02
C LEU A 33 -8.38 -2.10 23.66
N ARG A 34 -8.86 -1.37 24.69
CA ARG A 34 -10.16 -1.61 25.32
C ARG A 34 -11.32 -1.23 24.40
N LYS A 35 -11.25 -0.04 23.76
CA LYS A 35 -12.25 0.40 22.78
C LYS A 35 -12.27 -0.56 21.58
N LEU A 36 -11.09 -0.90 21.07
CA LEU A 36 -10.93 -1.84 19.95
C LEU A 36 -11.57 -3.20 20.24
N ALA A 37 -11.32 -3.77 21.42
CA ALA A 37 -11.91 -5.03 21.85
C ALA A 37 -13.43 -4.95 21.90
N ALA A 38 -13.98 -3.87 22.46
CA ALA A 38 -15.43 -3.63 22.54
C ALA A 38 -16.06 -3.51 21.14
N ASP A 39 -15.45 -2.71 20.25
CA ASP A 39 -15.95 -2.46 18.89
C ASP A 39 -16.03 -3.76 18.05
N VAL A 40 -15.09 -4.68 18.27
CA VAL A 40 -15.03 -5.96 17.54
C VAL A 40 -15.81 -7.11 18.25
N GLY A 41 -16.30 -6.86 19.46
CA GLY A 41 -17.03 -7.84 20.25
C GLY A 41 -16.15 -8.95 20.85
N THR A 42 -14.93 -8.58 21.29
CA THR A 42 -13.97 -9.49 21.91
C THR A 42 -13.48 -8.98 23.27
N SER A 43 -12.62 -9.73 23.94
CA SER A 43 -12.02 -9.33 25.20
C SER A 43 -10.68 -8.60 24.98
N THR A 44 -10.35 -7.69 25.90
CA THR A 44 -9.03 -7.05 25.91
C THR A 44 -7.89 -8.08 26.04
N THR A 45 -8.14 -9.16 26.78
CA THR A 45 -7.19 -10.28 26.92
C THR A 45 -6.92 -10.93 25.57
N ALA A 46 -7.93 -11.12 24.72
CA ALA A 46 -7.75 -11.67 23.37
C ALA A 46 -6.90 -10.72 22.49
N VAL A 47 -7.09 -9.40 22.60
CA VAL A 47 -6.28 -8.42 21.87
C VAL A 47 -4.81 -8.48 22.32
N TYR A 48 -4.56 -8.54 23.63
CA TYR A 48 -3.18 -8.70 24.14
C TYR A 48 -2.56 -10.03 23.72
N SER A 49 -3.34 -11.12 23.70
CA SER A 49 -2.85 -12.42 23.26
C SER A 49 -2.43 -12.43 21.78
N LEU A 50 -3.14 -11.67 20.93
CA LEU A 50 -2.88 -11.63 19.48
C LEU A 50 -1.75 -10.66 19.10
N PHE A 51 -1.60 -9.56 19.82
CA PHE A 51 -0.67 -8.48 19.41
C PHE A 51 0.39 -8.13 20.45
N GLY A 52 0.21 -8.50 21.72
CA GLY A 52 1.14 -8.17 22.80
C GLY A 52 0.93 -6.76 23.34
N SER A 53 1.26 -5.73 22.59
CA SER A 53 1.17 -4.34 23.02
C SER A 53 0.54 -3.43 21.95
N LYS A 54 0.29 -2.15 22.31
CA LYS A 54 -0.19 -1.16 21.33
C LYS A 54 0.86 -0.87 20.24
N PRO A 55 2.17 -0.70 20.51
CA PRO A 55 3.18 -0.62 19.46
C PRO A 55 3.21 -1.82 18.54
N ASP A 56 3.09 -3.03 19.09
CA ASP A 56 3.06 -4.27 18.27
C ASP A 56 1.81 -4.35 17.37
N LEU A 57 0.66 -3.87 17.86
CA LEU A 57 -0.54 -3.73 17.04
C LEU A 57 -0.33 -2.74 15.89
N VAL A 58 0.34 -1.60 16.13
CA VAL A 58 0.66 -0.63 15.07
C VAL A 58 1.62 -1.24 14.06
N ASN A 59 2.63 -1.98 14.51
CA ASN A 59 3.52 -2.71 13.61
C ASN A 59 2.77 -3.77 12.79
N ALA A 60 1.83 -4.48 13.40
CA ALA A 60 1.00 -5.46 12.70
C ALA A 60 0.09 -4.80 11.64
N LEU A 61 -0.41 -3.58 11.87
CA LEU A 61 -1.12 -2.79 10.86
C LEU A 61 -0.24 -2.44 9.67
N TYR A 62 0.98 -2.00 9.93
CA TYR A 62 1.96 -1.65 8.90
C TYR A 62 2.33 -2.88 8.05
N VAL A 63 2.63 -4.00 8.70
CA VAL A 63 2.89 -5.30 8.05
C VAL A 63 1.71 -5.74 7.19
N GLU A 64 0.49 -5.70 7.73
CA GLU A 64 -0.72 -6.11 7.01
C GLU A 64 -1.01 -5.21 5.81
N GLY A 65 -0.79 -3.90 5.95
CA GLY A 65 -0.92 -2.95 4.86
C GLY A 65 0.00 -3.31 3.68
N PHE A 66 1.29 -3.47 3.92
CA PHE A 66 2.25 -3.83 2.87
C PHE A 66 2.06 -5.25 2.34
N ARG A 67 1.58 -6.19 3.16
CA ARG A 67 1.24 -7.53 2.70
C ARG A 67 0.11 -7.49 1.67
N ARG A 68 -1.04 -6.88 1.99
CA ARG A 68 -2.18 -6.74 1.07
C ARG A 68 -1.81 -5.96 -0.18
N PHE A 69 -1.11 -4.86 0.00
CA PHE A 69 -0.66 -4.00 -1.09
C PHE A 69 0.25 -4.76 -2.05
N GLY A 70 1.28 -5.44 -1.53
CA GLY A 70 2.22 -6.21 -2.33
C GLY A 70 1.57 -7.41 -3.03
N GLU A 71 0.61 -8.10 -2.40
CA GLU A 71 -0.14 -9.19 -3.03
C GLU A 71 -0.92 -8.71 -4.25
N ARG A 72 -1.61 -7.55 -4.14
CA ARG A 72 -2.35 -6.99 -5.27
C ARG A 72 -1.44 -6.56 -6.41
N LEU A 73 -0.28 -5.98 -6.14
CA LEU A 73 0.68 -5.61 -7.18
C LEU A 73 1.29 -6.84 -7.88
N ARG A 74 1.64 -7.89 -7.11
CA ARG A 74 2.16 -9.15 -7.68
C ARG A 74 1.12 -9.92 -8.51
N ALA A 75 -0.17 -9.71 -8.24
CA ALA A 75 -1.25 -10.35 -9.00
C ALA A 75 -1.47 -9.72 -10.38
N VAL A 76 -0.84 -8.59 -10.69
CA VAL A 76 -0.95 -7.96 -12.01
C VAL A 76 -0.24 -8.84 -13.05
N ALA A 77 -0.99 -9.28 -14.06
CA ALA A 77 -0.44 -10.07 -15.14
C ALA A 77 0.49 -9.20 -16.02
N ARG A 78 1.62 -9.76 -16.41
CA ARG A 78 2.57 -9.12 -17.33
C ARG A 78 2.28 -9.57 -18.76
N THR A 79 2.22 -8.61 -19.68
CA THR A 79 1.95 -8.83 -21.10
C THR A 79 3.23 -8.88 -21.92
N GLY A 80 4.32 -8.32 -21.42
CA GLY A 80 5.57 -8.10 -22.13
C GLY A 80 5.61 -6.79 -22.92
N ASP A 81 4.53 -6.01 -22.93
CA ASP A 81 4.51 -4.61 -23.37
C ASP A 81 4.83 -3.72 -22.16
N ALA A 82 6.01 -3.10 -22.15
CA ALA A 82 6.49 -2.34 -21.01
C ALA A 82 5.56 -1.18 -20.63
N VAL A 83 4.96 -0.49 -21.61
CA VAL A 83 4.02 0.61 -21.34
C VAL A 83 2.72 0.10 -20.75
N ALA A 84 2.15 -0.97 -21.34
CA ALA A 84 0.92 -1.57 -20.84
C ALA A 84 1.10 -2.12 -19.42
N ASP A 85 2.22 -2.76 -19.14
CA ASP A 85 2.53 -3.36 -17.84
C ASP A 85 2.75 -2.27 -16.76
N LEU A 86 3.48 -1.18 -17.08
CA LEU A 86 3.65 -0.04 -16.18
C LEU A 86 2.32 0.65 -15.85
N VAL A 87 1.46 0.84 -16.85
CA VAL A 87 0.12 1.41 -16.67
C VAL A 87 -0.73 0.49 -15.78
N SER A 88 -0.72 -0.82 -16.04
CA SER A 88 -1.48 -1.80 -15.26
C SER A 88 -1.05 -1.84 -13.79
N LEU A 89 0.26 -1.78 -13.50
CA LEU A 89 0.79 -1.66 -12.15
C LEU A 89 0.33 -0.36 -11.48
N GLY A 90 0.36 0.76 -12.19
CA GLY A 90 -0.11 2.05 -11.66
C GLY A 90 -1.61 2.04 -11.33
N LEU A 91 -2.44 1.42 -12.16
CA LEU A 91 -3.88 1.23 -11.90
C LEU A 91 -4.11 0.33 -10.67
N ALA A 92 -3.36 -0.76 -10.54
CA ALA A 92 -3.42 -1.65 -9.39
C ALA A 92 -2.96 -0.95 -8.09
N TYR A 93 -1.95 -0.09 -8.18
CA TYR A 93 -1.51 0.76 -7.07
C TYR A 93 -2.66 1.62 -6.53
N ARG A 94 -3.35 2.36 -7.42
CA ARG A 94 -4.50 3.19 -7.05
C ARG A 94 -5.64 2.36 -6.46
N ALA A 95 -6.04 1.28 -7.13
CA ALA A 95 -7.08 0.39 -6.67
C ALA A 95 -6.78 -0.19 -5.28
N SER A 96 -5.51 -0.52 -5.01
CA SER A 96 -5.07 -1.02 -3.70
C SER A 96 -5.19 0.04 -2.61
N ALA A 97 -4.81 1.29 -2.90
CA ALA A 97 -4.92 2.41 -1.96
C ALA A 97 -6.38 2.77 -1.66
N GLN A 98 -7.25 2.71 -2.66
CA GLN A 98 -8.70 2.95 -2.52
C GLN A 98 -9.42 1.83 -1.75
N ALA A 99 -8.95 0.58 -1.87
CA ALA A 99 -9.53 -0.56 -1.16
C ALA A 99 -9.26 -0.51 0.35
N ASP A 100 -8.08 -0.02 0.77
CA ASP A 100 -7.66 0.06 2.17
C ASP A 100 -7.06 1.44 2.51
N PRO A 101 -7.82 2.56 2.41
CA PRO A 101 -7.28 3.92 2.51
C PRO A 101 -6.68 4.22 3.89
N HIS A 102 -7.21 3.63 4.95
CA HIS A 102 -6.67 3.75 6.30
C HIS A 102 -5.33 3.03 6.45
N LEU A 103 -5.15 1.85 5.84
CA LEU A 103 -3.84 1.18 5.83
C LEU A 103 -2.84 1.93 4.98
N TYR A 104 -3.27 2.45 3.81
CA TYR A 104 -2.43 3.29 2.95
C TYR A 104 -1.90 4.51 3.71
N ALA A 105 -2.75 5.20 4.47
CA ALA A 105 -2.33 6.31 5.31
C ALA A 105 -1.27 5.89 6.35
N ILE A 106 -1.47 4.77 7.04
CA ILE A 106 -0.51 4.26 8.03
C ILE A 106 0.83 3.92 7.38
N MET A 107 0.82 3.32 6.19
CA MET A 107 2.03 2.93 5.46
C MET A 107 2.88 4.13 5.04
N PHE A 108 2.26 5.23 4.61
CA PHE A 108 2.99 6.29 3.89
C PHE A 108 3.01 7.66 4.57
N THR A 109 2.14 7.94 5.56
CA THR A 109 2.02 9.30 6.12
C THR A 109 2.66 9.49 7.50
N ARG A 110 3.38 8.50 8.04
CA ARG A 110 3.90 8.53 9.42
C ARG A 110 2.84 8.92 10.44
N SER A 111 1.60 8.43 10.25
CA SER A 111 0.42 8.79 11.03
C SER A 111 0.55 8.52 12.53
N VAL A 112 1.49 7.69 12.94
CA VAL A 112 1.74 7.35 14.34
C VAL A 112 3.09 7.92 14.79
N PRO A 113 3.11 9.02 15.58
CA PRO A 113 4.35 9.62 16.05
C PRO A 113 5.19 8.65 16.88
N GLY A 114 6.51 8.61 16.61
CA GLY A 114 7.46 7.75 17.32
C GLY A 114 7.37 6.26 16.96
N PHE A 115 6.54 5.89 15.99
CA PHE A 115 6.53 4.53 15.44
C PHE A 115 7.66 4.37 14.42
N GLU A 116 8.46 3.33 14.63
CA GLU A 116 9.47 2.86 13.66
C GLU A 116 9.13 1.41 13.28
N PRO A 117 9.00 1.13 11.97
CA PRO A 117 8.75 -0.23 11.49
C PRO A 117 9.87 -1.18 11.92
N ASN A 118 9.54 -2.43 12.20
CA ASN A 118 10.54 -3.45 12.42
C ASN A 118 11.14 -3.97 11.09
N ALA A 119 12.20 -4.77 11.17
CA ALA A 119 12.91 -5.30 9.99
C ALA A 119 12.01 -6.13 9.05
N GLU A 120 10.95 -6.78 9.56
CA GLU A 120 9.97 -7.49 8.73
C GLU A 120 9.13 -6.51 7.91
N ALA A 121 8.61 -5.48 8.56
CA ALA A 121 7.83 -4.43 7.94
C ALA A 121 8.63 -3.70 6.85
N ASP A 122 9.88 -3.35 7.12
CA ASP A 122 10.78 -2.73 6.15
C ASP A 122 11.05 -3.62 4.93
N ARG A 123 11.22 -4.93 5.16
CA ARG A 123 11.41 -5.89 4.08
C ARG A 123 10.17 -6.00 3.19
N LEU A 124 8.98 -6.07 3.80
CA LEU A 124 7.71 -6.09 3.06
C LEU A 124 7.48 -4.81 2.27
N ALA A 125 7.79 -3.65 2.86
CA ALA A 125 7.70 -2.37 2.18
C ALA A 125 8.57 -2.34 0.92
N ARG A 126 9.84 -2.78 1.00
CA ARG A 126 10.73 -2.87 -0.16
C ARG A 126 10.22 -3.85 -1.21
N ALA A 127 9.72 -5.02 -0.79
CA ALA A 127 9.19 -6.04 -1.69
C ALA A 127 7.99 -5.58 -2.52
N THR A 128 7.30 -4.51 -2.12
CA THR A 128 6.22 -3.93 -2.94
C THR A 128 6.70 -3.23 -4.20
N LEU A 129 7.98 -2.85 -4.28
CA LEU A 129 8.58 -2.24 -5.47
C LEU A 129 9.06 -3.30 -6.49
N GLU A 130 9.26 -4.55 -6.08
CA GLU A 130 9.79 -5.62 -6.94
C GLU A 130 9.02 -5.76 -8.28
N PRO A 131 7.67 -5.79 -8.33
CA PRO A 131 6.96 -5.91 -9.61
C PRO A 131 7.24 -4.75 -10.56
N LEU A 132 7.38 -3.53 -10.04
CA LEU A 132 7.71 -2.34 -10.83
C LEU A 132 9.14 -2.43 -11.36
N GLU A 133 10.10 -2.75 -10.51
CA GLU A 133 11.52 -2.87 -10.89
C GLU A 133 11.74 -3.98 -11.91
N GLU A 134 11.08 -5.14 -11.75
CA GLU A 134 11.15 -6.24 -12.71
C GLU A 134 10.60 -5.86 -14.09
N THR A 135 9.47 -5.14 -14.11
CA THR A 135 8.87 -4.64 -15.35
C THR A 135 9.81 -3.68 -16.07
N ILE A 136 10.41 -2.75 -15.32
CA ILE A 136 11.36 -1.77 -15.87
C ILE A 136 12.62 -2.47 -16.40
N ARG A 137 13.23 -3.37 -15.61
CA ARG A 137 14.43 -4.12 -16.06
C ARG A 137 14.16 -4.94 -17.32
N ALA A 138 12.99 -5.58 -17.40
CA ALA A 138 12.59 -6.33 -18.60
C ALA A 138 12.38 -5.41 -19.81
N GLY A 139 11.76 -4.23 -19.61
CA GLY A 139 11.57 -3.24 -20.67
C GLY A 139 12.88 -2.67 -21.22
N ILE A 140 13.85 -2.39 -20.34
CA ILE A 140 15.21 -1.96 -20.74
C ILE A 140 15.93 -3.11 -21.47
N ALA A 141 15.91 -4.32 -20.92
CA ALA A 141 16.58 -5.47 -21.53
C ALA A 141 16.02 -5.85 -22.91
N SER A 142 14.74 -5.59 -23.16
CA SER A 142 14.09 -5.81 -24.47
C SER A 142 14.24 -4.63 -25.44
N GLY A 143 14.84 -3.52 -25.01
CA GLY A 143 14.98 -2.31 -25.82
C GLY A 143 13.70 -1.51 -26.00
N GLN A 144 12.64 -1.82 -25.26
CA GLN A 144 11.40 -1.02 -25.27
C GLN A 144 11.54 0.27 -24.46
N LEU A 145 12.27 0.23 -23.34
CA LEU A 145 12.54 1.41 -22.51
C LEU A 145 13.97 1.91 -22.75
N ALA A 146 14.17 3.19 -22.50
CA ALA A 146 15.47 3.84 -22.61
C ALA A 146 16.50 3.17 -21.71
N ASP A 147 17.75 3.07 -22.18
CA ASP A 147 18.88 2.51 -21.44
C ASP A 147 19.39 3.54 -20.42
N VAL A 148 18.67 3.62 -19.30
CA VAL A 148 18.99 4.45 -18.13
C VAL A 148 19.01 3.57 -16.88
N ALA A 149 19.56 4.10 -15.78
CA ALA A 149 19.51 3.39 -14.50
C ALA A 149 18.05 3.07 -14.12
N PRO A 150 17.68 1.82 -13.86
CA PRO A 150 16.30 1.40 -13.58
C PRO A 150 15.64 2.20 -12.44
N GLU A 151 16.43 2.64 -11.47
CA GLU A 151 16.00 3.43 -10.33
C GLU A 151 15.39 4.77 -10.75
N VAL A 152 15.85 5.37 -11.86
CA VAL A 152 15.33 6.64 -12.38
C VAL A 152 13.87 6.47 -12.81
N ILE A 153 13.59 5.42 -13.59
CA ILE A 153 12.22 5.11 -14.03
C ILE A 153 11.36 4.68 -12.84
N THR A 154 11.93 3.89 -11.92
CA THR A 154 11.23 3.43 -10.71
C THR A 154 10.75 4.62 -9.85
N VAL A 155 11.65 5.55 -9.53
CA VAL A 155 11.31 6.71 -8.69
C VAL A 155 10.32 7.64 -9.39
N SER A 156 10.49 7.86 -10.71
CA SER A 156 9.55 8.66 -11.49
C SER A 156 8.15 8.06 -11.51
N SER A 157 8.04 6.76 -11.81
CA SER A 157 6.75 6.06 -11.88
C SER A 157 6.08 5.96 -10.50
N TRP A 158 6.84 5.59 -9.46
CA TRP A 158 6.33 5.52 -8.10
C TRP A 158 5.92 6.90 -7.57
N GLY A 159 6.75 7.93 -7.77
CA GLY A 159 6.44 9.31 -7.36
C GLY A 159 5.16 9.83 -7.98
N LEU A 160 4.92 9.54 -9.27
CA LEU A 160 3.69 9.91 -9.95
C LEU A 160 2.46 9.23 -9.32
N VAL A 161 2.45 7.91 -9.22
CA VAL A 161 1.29 7.16 -8.70
C VAL A 161 1.03 7.52 -7.24
N HIS A 162 2.08 7.62 -6.42
CA HIS A 162 1.97 8.00 -5.02
C HIS A 162 1.42 9.41 -4.85
N GLY A 163 1.92 10.37 -5.62
CA GLY A 163 1.45 11.76 -5.59
C GLY A 163 -0.01 11.89 -5.97
N LEU A 164 -0.42 11.29 -7.09
CA LEU A 164 -1.80 11.32 -7.56
C LEU A 164 -2.77 10.67 -6.57
N VAL A 165 -2.43 9.51 -6.03
CA VAL A 165 -3.24 8.81 -5.03
C VAL A 165 -3.32 9.60 -3.71
N SER A 166 -2.22 10.20 -3.28
CA SER A 166 -2.20 11.03 -2.07
C SER A 166 -3.10 12.25 -2.21
N LEU A 167 -3.09 12.92 -3.37
CA LEU A 167 -3.99 14.03 -3.68
C LEU A 167 -5.46 13.59 -3.67
N GLU A 168 -5.76 12.42 -4.26
CA GLU A 168 -7.11 11.88 -4.30
C GLU A 168 -7.65 11.53 -2.91
N LEU A 169 -6.86 10.82 -2.10
CA LEU A 169 -7.28 10.35 -0.77
C LEU A 169 -7.30 11.47 0.29
N SER A 170 -6.50 12.52 0.13
CA SER A 170 -6.49 13.65 1.05
C SER A 170 -7.69 14.58 0.91
N GLY A 171 -8.46 14.47 -0.18
CA GLY A 171 -9.57 15.37 -0.48
C GLY A 171 -9.15 16.83 -0.79
N ASN A 172 -7.85 17.06 -1.04
CA ASN A 172 -7.30 18.40 -1.28
C ASN A 172 -7.37 18.83 -2.75
N LEU A 173 -8.00 18.05 -3.61
CA LEU A 173 -8.19 18.43 -5.01
C LEU A 173 -9.33 19.46 -5.13
N PRO A 174 -9.13 20.53 -5.92
CA PRO A 174 -10.24 21.41 -6.30
C PRO A 174 -11.37 20.62 -6.96
N PRO A 175 -12.65 21.00 -6.72
CA PRO A 175 -13.81 20.24 -7.20
C PRO A 175 -13.84 19.99 -8.71
N GLU A 176 -13.22 20.89 -9.49
CA GLU A 176 -13.12 20.82 -10.95
C GLU A 176 -12.07 19.80 -11.44
N PHE A 177 -11.19 19.30 -10.56
CA PHE A 177 -10.19 18.29 -10.90
C PHE A 177 -10.69 16.89 -10.54
N SER A 178 -10.69 16.01 -11.50
CA SER A 178 -10.99 14.59 -11.29
C SER A 178 -9.75 13.75 -11.57
N VAL A 179 -9.20 13.13 -10.52
CA VAL A 179 -8.07 12.19 -10.67
C VAL A 179 -8.50 11.01 -11.53
N GLY A 180 -9.73 10.50 -11.37
CA GLY A 180 -10.22 9.31 -12.06
C GLY A 180 -10.09 9.37 -13.58
N GLY A 181 -10.45 10.49 -14.20
CA GLY A 181 -10.36 10.67 -15.64
C GLY A 181 -8.96 10.98 -16.17
N ALA A 182 -8.09 11.53 -15.32
CA ALA A 182 -6.73 11.93 -15.68
C ALA A 182 -5.69 10.84 -15.35
N TYR A 183 -5.99 9.93 -14.41
CA TYR A 183 -5.01 9.03 -13.81
C TYR A 183 -4.33 8.12 -14.84
N GLU A 184 -5.11 7.35 -15.60
CA GLU A 184 -4.55 6.47 -16.63
C GLU A 184 -3.77 7.23 -17.71
N LYS A 185 -4.27 8.43 -18.10
CA LYS A 185 -3.57 9.28 -19.07
C LYS A 185 -2.23 9.74 -18.55
N ALA A 186 -2.14 10.11 -17.27
CA ALA A 186 -0.88 10.50 -16.63
C ALA A 186 0.10 9.32 -16.53
N LEU A 187 -0.40 8.13 -16.17
CA LEU A 187 0.41 6.91 -16.16
C LEU A 187 0.99 6.60 -17.55
N ARG A 188 0.14 6.64 -18.57
CA ARG A 188 0.54 6.38 -19.96
C ARG A 188 1.54 7.42 -20.45
N ALA A 189 1.33 8.70 -20.17
CA ALA A 189 2.27 9.76 -20.53
C ALA A 189 3.64 9.57 -19.84
N ASN A 190 3.66 9.20 -18.57
CA ASN A 190 4.91 8.87 -17.87
C ASN A 190 5.61 7.67 -18.49
N ALA A 191 4.87 6.56 -18.71
CA ALA A 191 5.45 5.35 -19.26
C ALA A 191 5.98 5.54 -20.70
N THR A 192 5.25 6.27 -21.56
CA THR A 192 5.70 6.57 -22.94
C THR A 192 6.87 7.52 -22.99
N GLY A 193 7.03 8.39 -21.99
CA GLY A 193 8.18 9.27 -21.86
C GLY A 193 9.50 8.52 -21.63
N TRP A 194 9.44 7.26 -21.25
CA TRP A 194 10.59 6.38 -21.06
C TRP A 194 10.85 5.40 -22.21
N LEU A 195 10.10 5.50 -23.31
CA LEU A 195 10.38 4.66 -24.48
C LEU A 195 11.78 4.93 -25.04
N ALA A 196 12.42 3.87 -25.51
CA ALA A 196 13.68 4.01 -26.24
C ALA A 196 13.46 4.88 -27.47
N THR A 197 14.34 5.87 -27.65
CA THR A 197 14.39 6.64 -28.90
C THR A 197 15.06 5.80 -29.99
N PRO A 198 14.54 5.83 -31.23
CA PRO A 198 15.13 5.12 -32.36
C PRO A 198 16.60 5.48 -32.61
#